data_fab24c28b2593b57b97c7dbb746cc72d
#
_entry.id   fab24c28b2593b57b97c7dbb746cc72d
#
_cell.length_a   1.000
_cell.length_b   1.000
_cell.length_c   1.000
_cell.angle_alpha   90.00
_cell.angle_beta   90.00
_cell.angle_gamma   90.00
#
_symmetry.space_group_name_H-M   'P 1'
#
loop_
_entity.id
_entity.type
_entity.pdbx_description
1 polymer ?
#
loop_
_entity_poly.entity_id
_entity_poly.type
_entity_poly.pdbx_seq_one_letter_code
_entity_poly.pdbx_strand_id
1 'polypeptide(L)'
;MCGIAGHFGRPVGPDVRKRMRAALASRGPDAQHVATFDAAGVRLADDAFAAVGLVHTRLSIIDPRPDADQPMGTDDGALWICYNGEVYGWRDDARQLADRGVRFRTWSDTEFILRGYEAWGIEGLLPRLRGMFAFAIVDFRARRVHVVRDRLGLKPIVYAHRDGAFAFGSTVRSVLPWLPLGERDLAPEAIDAYLAHRYVPAPRTIFANIARLPNAHRLEYELDTGRLSEHRYWSPRPAPAHSCGALLDEAIELRLVADRPLGLFLSGGIDSGTIACRLAATGHSELHSFSAAFPGSALDESAEAAATAEALRLPNERIVVPVTIRDDFPRIVAALDEPFADPSSFPTWYLARATERHVKVVLGGDGGDELFGGYKRVAKHLRNGWRGALRLPLPVLPDARPKGWRKIAGELALDWESAYALRFSGLTPNQRRFLQPSVASLPAHYWRAPDLEPATPQDRLLRWDFANYLPEYVLRKADLCTMAHGLELRAPLLDHRFVEAVLALPGEVRFTTPPKRFLATLAPELERLGAFARKKRGFNPPLDGWLKDDLKDRLPAAAQSLAHLTGGQLDGARVQAMIDAYATTPALAEQILSLVILDESLRQLAAEAADGG
;
A
#
# COMPACT_ATOMS: atom_id res chain seq x y z
N MET A 1 -2.59 13.37 -5.49
CA MET A 1 -2.22 12.82 -4.16
C MET A 1 -1.05 13.57 -3.56
N CYS A 2 -0.79 13.39 -2.26
CA CYS A 2 0.11 14.27 -1.52
C CYS A 2 1.02 13.46 -0.61
N GLY A 3 2.00 14.13 -0.02
CA GLY A 3 2.71 13.65 1.15
C GLY A 3 2.31 14.48 2.36
N ILE A 4 2.02 13.84 3.47
CA ILE A 4 1.68 14.49 4.74
C ILE A 4 2.59 14.02 5.86
N ALA A 5 2.94 14.92 6.77
CA ALA A 5 3.61 14.62 8.02
C ALA A 5 3.30 15.69 9.08
N GLY A 6 3.52 15.34 10.34
CA GLY A 6 3.35 16.31 11.43
C GLY A 6 3.98 15.83 12.73
N HIS A 7 4.16 16.75 13.67
CA HIS A 7 4.69 16.48 15.00
C HIS A 7 4.00 17.31 16.07
N PHE A 8 3.91 16.78 17.30
CA PHE A 8 3.17 17.34 18.41
C PHE A 8 3.85 17.05 19.75
N GLY A 9 3.61 17.90 20.74
CA GLY A 9 3.93 17.67 22.15
C GLY A 9 5.34 18.08 22.58
N ARG A 10 6.29 18.22 21.66
CA ARG A 10 7.61 18.77 21.97
C ARG A 10 8.07 19.76 20.90
N PRO A 11 8.87 20.79 21.25
CA PRO A 11 9.44 21.69 20.27
C PRO A 11 10.42 20.95 19.32
N VAL A 12 10.23 21.15 18.01
CA VAL A 12 11.04 20.58 16.94
C VAL A 12 11.57 21.70 16.07
N GLY A 13 12.86 21.63 15.71
CA GLY A 13 13.52 22.62 14.88
C GLY A 13 13.16 22.53 13.39
N PRO A 14 13.46 23.58 12.61
CA PRO A 14 13.13 23.64 11.18
C PRO A 14 13.83 22.55 10.36
N ASP A 15 15.05 22.13 10.74
CA ASP A 15 15.81 21.11 9.99
C ASP A 15 15.12 19.75 9.99
N VAL A 16 14.52 19.37 11.11
CA VAL A 16 13.73 18.11 11.18
C VAL A 16 12.55 18.20 10.22
N ARG A 17 11.78 19.29 10.23
CA ARG A 17 10.64 19.49 9.30
C ARG A 17 11.09 19.53 7.84
N LYS A 18 12.24 20.16 7.56
CA LYS A 18 12.84 20.17 6.22
C LYS A 18 13.16 18.76 5.73
N ARG A 19 13.73 17.90 6.59
CA ARG A 19 13.99 16.48 6.26
C ARG A 19 12.70 15.68 6.11
N MET A 20 11.71 15.87 6.99
CA MET A 20 10.38 15.25 6.86
C MET A 20 9.76 15.60 5.49
N ARG A 21 9.84 16.86 5.08
CA ARG A 21 9.34 17.36 3.79
C ARG A 21 10.11 16.77 2.60
N ALA A 22 11.44 16.71 2.68
CA ALA A 22 12.27 16.15 1.63
C ALA A 22 11.96 14.68 1.35
N ALA A 23 11.68 13.89 2.39
CA ALA A 23 11.28 12.50 2.27
C ALA A 23 9.90 12.31 1.57
N LEU A 24 9.12 13.37 1.44
CA LEU A 24 7.80 13.37 0.80
C LEU A 24 7.78 14.05 -0.57
N ALA A 25 8.90 14.63 -1.03
CA ALA A 25 8.93 15.51 -2.19
C ALA A 25 8.42 14.87 -3.49
N SER A 26 8.74 13.59 -3.74
CA SER A 26 8.28 12.86 -4.92
C SER A 26 6.76 12.67 -4.96
N ARG A 27 6.12 12.60 -3.79
CA ARG A 27 4.67 12.39 -3.67
C ARG A 27 3.87 13.63 -4.09
N GLY A 28 4.45 14.81 -3.90
CA GLY A 28 3.77 16.06 -4.21
C GLY A 28 4.75 17.10 -4.79
N PRO A 29 5.01 17.03 -6.09
CA PRO A 29 5.99 17.90 -6.73
C PRO A 29 5.49 19.33 -7.00
N ASP A 30 4.16 19.59 -6.95
CA ASP A 30 3.57 20.84 -7.45
C ASP A 30 3.68 21.99 -6.42
N ALA A 31 3.53 21.71 -5.11
CA ALA A 31 3.67 22.70 -4.04
C ALA A 31 4.12 22.04 -2.72
N GLN A 32 4.80 22.80 -1.86
CA GLN A 32 5.31 22.30 -0.58
C GLN A 32 5.21 23.39 0.49
N HIS A 33 4.47 23.09 1.56
CA HIS A 33 4.22 24.04 2.64
C HIS A 33 4.39 23.41 4.02
N VAL A 34 4.58 24.28 5.00
CA VAL A 34 4.67 23.95 6.43
C VAL A 34 3.75 24.88 7.19
N ALA A 35 3.14 24.38 8.25
CA ALA A 35 2.45 25.21 9.22
C ALA A 35 2.94 24.85 10.64
N THR A 36 3.32 25.87 11.42
CA THR A 36 3.94 25.73 12.74
C THR A 36 3.21 26.54 13.78
N PHE A 37 3.11 25.97 14.97
CA PHE A 37 2.36 26.59 16.08
C PHE A 37 3.10 26.34 17.39
N ASP A 38 2.90 27.25 18.33
CA ASP A 38 3.27 26.99 19.73
C ASP A 38 2.31 25.98 20.39
N ALA A 39 2.54 25.69 21.67
CA ALA A 39 1.69 24.75 22.41
C ALA A 39 0.24 25.26 22.61
N ALA A 40 0.03 26.58 22.56
CA ALA A 40 -1.30 27.18 22.69
C ALA A 40 -2.07 27.22 21.36
N GLY A 41 -1.38 26.94 20.22
CA GLY A 41 -1.99 26.97 18.89
C GLY A 41 -1.79 28.31 18.16
N VAL A 42 -0.92 29.19 18.68
CA VAL A 42 -0.59 30.45 18.00
C VAL A 42 0.36 30.14 16.82
N ARG A 43 0.01 30.64 15.63
CA ARG A 43 0.79 30.46 14.41
C ARG A 43 2.17 31.11 14.56
N LEU A 44 3.21 30.36 14.27
CA LEU A 44 4.61 30.79 14.28
C LEU A 44 5.16 30.93 12.83
N ALA A 45 6.33 31.53 12.71
CA ALA A 45 7.09 31.49 11.44
C ALA A 45 7.51 30.04 11.10
N ASP A 46 7.54 29.69 9.83
CA ASP A 46 7.76 28.32 9.35
C ASP A 46 9.13 27.74 9.74
N ASP A 47 10.12 28.62 10.00
CA ASP A 47 11.46 28.29 10.47
C ASP A 47 11.63 28.33 11.99
N ALA A 48 10.56 28.61 12.75
CA ALA A 48 10.62 28.63 14.21
C ALA A 48 10.73 27.20 14.82
N PHE A 49 11.27 27.12 16.04
CA PHE A 49 11.04 25.95 16.89
C PHE A 49 9.57 25.89 17.29
N ALA A 50 8.89 24.79 17.02
CA ALA A 50 7.44 24.68 17.17
C ALA A 50 7.05 23.41 17.91
N ALA A 51 6.08 23.53 18.82
CA ALA A 51 5.49 22.39 19.54
C ALA A 51 4.55 21.57 18.64
N VAL A 52 3.93 22.23 17.66
CA VAL A 52 3.06 21.63 16.64
C VAL A 52 3.57 22.02 15.27
N GLY A 53 3.77 21.03 14.39
CA GLY A 53 4.16 21.26 13.00
C GLY A 53 3.41 20.33 12.06
N LEU A 54 2.90 20.90 10.98
CA LEU A 54 2.30 20.16 9.85
C LEU A 54 3.13 20.41 8.60
N VAL A 55 3.38 19.35 7.84
CA VAL A 55 4.16 19.35 6.59
C VAL A 55 3.31 18.75 5.49
N HIS A 56 3.25 19.42 4.35
CA HIS A 56 2.51 18.97 3.19
C HIS A 56 3.31 19.13 1.90
N THR A 57 3.27 18.11 1.04
CA THR A 57 3.73 18.15 -0.35
C THR A 57 2.57 17.82 -1.26
N ARG A 58 2.23 18.69 -2.20
CA ARG A 58 0.99 18.65 -2.99
C ARG A 58 1.23 18.10 -4.39
N LEU A 59 0.38 17.17 -4.80
CA LEU A 59 0.07 16.88 -6.20
C LEU A 59 -1.33 17.43 -6.47
N SER A 60 -1.40 18.50 -7.26
CA SER A 60 -2.60 19.30 -7.48
C SER A 60 -3.51 18.64 -8.53
N ILE A 61 -4.49 17.87 -8.09
CA ILE A 61 -5.44 17.17 -8.96
C ILE A 61 -6.78 17.87 -8.98
N ILE A 62 -7.33 18.24 -7.82
CA ILE A 62 -8.56 19.00 -7.66
C ILE A 62 -8.22 20.41 -7.16
N ASP A 63 -8.88 21.40 -7.73
CA ASP A 63 -8.67 22.82 -7.44
C ASP A 63 -7.18 23.23 -7.44
N PRO A 64 -6.53 23.32 -8.60
CA PRO A 64 -5.08 23.55 -8.66
C PRO A 64 -4.63 24.96 -8.22
N ARG A 65 -5.55 25.81 -7.72
CA ARG A 65 -5.24 27.13 -7.21
C ARG A 65 -4.49 27.07 -5.88
N PRO A 66 -3.66 28.10 -5.56
CA PRO A 66 -2.97 28.18 -4.28
C PRO A 66 -3.91 28.24 -3.05
N ASP A 67 -5.16 28.72 -3.22
CA ASP A 67 -6.17 28.75 -2.14
C ASP A 67 -6.47 27.35 -1.56
N ALA A 68 -6.28 26.31 -2.37
CA ALA A 68 -6.44 24.91 -1.96
C ALA A 68 -5.13 24.26 -1.48
N ASP A 69 -4.05 25.03 -1.30
CA ASP A 69 -2.81 24.52 -0.72
C ASP A 69 -2.99 24.15 0.76
N GLN A 70 -2.16 23.23 1.19
CA GLN A 70 -2.21 22.67 2.53
C GLN A 70 -0.83 22.77 3.20
N PRO A 71 -0.75 22.84 4.54
CA PRO A 71 -1.85 22.70 5.53
C PRO A 71 -2.88 23.82 5.42
N MET A 72 -4.19 23.43 5.43
CA MET A 72 -5.30 24.37 5.29
C MET A 72 -5.95 24.64 6.66
N GLY A 73 -6.19 25.91 6.98
CA GLY A 73 -6.82 26.33 8.22
C GLY A 73 -8.19 26.96 8.02
N THR A 74 -9.03 26.95 9.09
CA THR A 74 -10.24 27.79 9.19
C THR A 74 -9.86 29.24 9.33
N ASP A 75 -10.81 30.16 9.08
CA ASP A 75 -10.57 31.60 9.09
C ASP A 75 -10.15 32.13 10.45
N ASP A 76 -10.59 31.50 11.54
CA ASP A 76 -10.19 31.80 12.91
C ASP A 76 -8.88 31.10 13.34
N GLY A 77 -8.30 30.26 12.48
CA GLY A 77 -7.07 29.52 12.73
C GLY A 77 -7.18 28.41 13.79
N ALA A 78 -8.39 28.07 14.25
CA ALA A 78 -8.58 27.10 15.33
C ALA A 78 -8.51 25.64 14.85
N LEU A 79 -8.82 25.37 13.58
CA LEU A 79 -8.74 24.05 12.96
C LEU A 79 -7.76 24.06 11.80
N TRP A 80 -6.97 23.01 11.68
CA TRP A 80 -6.03 22.81 10.57
C TRP A 80 -6.06 21.39 10.07
N ILE A 81 -5.93 21.21 8.75
CA ILE A 81 -5.87 19.90 8.11
C ILE A 81 -4.63 19.77 7.22
N CYS A 82 -4.01 18.58 7.21
CA CYS A 82 -3.22 18.11 6.09
C CYS A 82 -3.75 16.74 5.64
N TYR A 83 -3.90 16.60 4.32
CA TYR A 83 -4.66 15.53 3.70
C TYR A 83 -3.95 14.98 2.46
N ASN A 84 -3.96 13.67 2.33
CA ASN A 84 -3.48 12.92 1.18
C ASN A 84 -4.59 11.97 0.73
N GLY A 85 -5.21 12.23 -0.41
CA GLY A 85 -6.25 11.36 -0.90
C GLY A 85 -7.22 12.02 -1.88
N GLU A 86 -8.37 11.37 -2.05
CA GLU A 86 -9.52 11.84 -2.81
C GLU A 86 -10.79 11.33 -2.15
N VAL A 87 -11.69 12.22 -1.75
CA VAL A 87 -13.03 11.91 -1.26
C VAL A 87 -14.02 12.17 -2.38
N TYR A 88 -14.82 11.17 -2.71
CA TYR A 88 -15.75 11.19 -3.82
C TYR A 88 -17.18 11.51 -3.38
N GLY A 89 -17.98 12.13 -4.26
CA GLY A 89 -19.41 12.33 -4.08
C GLY A 89 -19.81 13.30 -2.95
N TRP A 90 -18.88 14.10 -2.45
CA TRP A 90 -19.06 15.00 -1.31
C TRP A 90 -19.88 16.26 -1.59
N ARG A 91 -20.11 16.59 -2.89
CA ARG A 91 -20.74 17.87 -3.26
C ARG A 91 -22.16 18.07 -2.71
N ASP A 92 -22.91 16.98 -2.51
CA ASP A 92 -24.26 17.07 -1.93
C ASP A 92 -24.20 17.40 -0.44
N ASP A 93 -23.29 16.78 0.30
CA ASP A 93 -23.07 17.12 1.70
C ASP A 93 -22.51 18.56 1.86
N ALA A 94 -21.64 19.01 0.94
CA ALA A 94 -21.14 20.40 0.94
C ALA A 94 -22.28 21.41 0.69
N ARG A 95 -23.23 21.10 -0.22
CA ARG A 95 -24.43 21.95 -0.42
C ARG A 95 -25.27 22.04 0.86
N GLN A 96 -25.50 20.92 1.54
CA GLN A 96 -26.20 20.92 2.84
C GLN A 96 -25.50 21.80 3.89
N LEU A 97 -24.16 21.82 3.92
CA LEU A 97 -23.39 22.70 4.79
C LEU A 97 -23.54 24.18 4.36
N ALA A 98 -23.49 24.46 3.06
CA ALA A 98 -23.67 25.82 2.55
C ALA A 98 -25.08 26.37 2.85
N ASP A 99 -26.13 25.53 2.74
CA ASP A 99 -27.49 25.89 3.10
C ASP A 99 -27.64 26.23 4.59
N ARG A 100 -26.73 25.72 5.44
CA ARG A 100 -26.63 26.05 6.88
C ARG A 100 -25.72 27.25 7.17
N GLY A 101 -25.23 27.94 6.12
CA GLY A 101 -24.42 29.15 6.23
C GLY A 101 -22.89 28.92 6.24
N VAL A 102 -22.42 27.69 6.04
CA VAL A 102 -20.98 27.43 5.90
C VAL A 102 -20.48 27.98 4.56
N ARG A 103 -19.43 28.79 4.61
CA ARG A 103 -18.81 29.35 3.41
C ARG A 103 -17.58 28.54 3.02
N PHE A 104 -17.53 28.14 1.74
CA PHE A 104 -16.36 27.49 1.12
C PHE A 104 -15.55 28.50 0.32
N ARG A 105 -14.23 28.49 0.47
CA ARG A 105 -13.27 29.31 -0.29
C ARG A 105 -12.77 28.60 -1.54
N THR A 106 -12.80 27.28 -1.48
CA THR A 106 -12.30 26.37 -2.53
C THR A 106 -13.40 25.40 -2.95
N TRP A 107 -13.17 24.67 -4.04
CA TRP A 107 -14.02 23.53 -4.41
C TRP A 107 -13.29 22.19 -4.20
N SER A 108 -12.37 22.16 -3.23
CA SER A 108 -11.58 20.98 -2.87
C SER A 108 -12.30 20.13 -1.82
N ASP A 109 -12.10 18.82 -1.92
CA ASP A 109 -12.51 17.86 -0.90
C ASP A 109 -11.76 18.08 0.43
N THR A 110 -10.57 18.66 0.41
CA THR A 110 -9.83 19.09 1.61
C THR A 110 -10.64 20.05 2.47
N GLU A 111 -11.19 21.11 1.87
CA GLU A 111 -12.01 22.06 2.61
C GLU A 111 -13.32 21.42 3.08
N PHE A 112 -13.92 20.54 2.25
CA PHE A 112 -15.10 19.78 2.67
C PHE A 112 -14.83 18.94 3.92
N ILE A 113 -13.69 18.23 4.01
CA ILE A 113 -13.34 17.45 5.22
C ILE A 113 -13.20 18.37 6.43
N LEU A 114 -12.51 19.51 6.28
CA LEU A 114 -12.29 20.46 7.37
C LEU A 114 -13.60 21.08 7.87
N ARG A 115 -14.48 21.56 6.96
CA ARG A 115 -15.79 22.13 7.30
C ARG A 115 -16.76 21.08 7.81
N GLY A 116 -16.69 19.85 7.27
CA GLY A 116 -17.47 18.71 7.76
C GLY A 116 -17.09 18.31 9.18
N TYR A 117 -15.80 18.34 9.52
CA TYR A 117 -15.33 18.13 10.89
C TYR A 117 -15.87 19.22 11.84
N GLU A 118 -15.78 20.49 11.43
CA GLU A 118 -16.29 21.61 12.21
C GLU A 118 -17.80 21.48 12.51
N ALA A 119 -18.58 20.98 11.54
CA ALA A 119 -20.03 20.86 11.64
C ALA A 119 -20.51 19.59 12.36
N TRP A 120 -19.83 18.46 12.20
CA TRP A 120 -20.32 17.14 12.62
C TRP A 120 -19.40 16.41 13.59
N GLY A 121 -18.22 16.96 13.88
CA GLY A 121 -17.16 16.24 14.59
C GLY A 121 -16.64 15.04 13.82
N ILE A 122 -15.66 14.33 14.40
CA ILE A 122 -15.01 13.19 13.72
C ILE A 122 -15.98 12.01 13.48
N GLU A 123 -16.85 11.72 14.46
CA GLU A 123 -17.79 10.60 14.39
C GLU A 123 -18.90 10.84 13.35
N GLY A 124 -19.35 12.08 13.16
CA GLY A 124 -20.33 12.44 12.14
C GLY A 124 -19.72 12.59 10.73
N LEU A 125 -18.44 12.92 10.64
CA LEU A 125 -17.71 13.07 9.37
C LEU A 125 -17.36 11.72 8.74
N LEU A 126 -16.73 10.81 9.50
CA LEU A 126 -16.15 9.56 8.95
C LEU A 126 -17.13 8.68 8.16
N PRO A 127 -18.41 8.51 8.57
CA PRO A 127 -19.39 7.75 7.78
C PRO A 127 -19.68 8.35 6.40
N ARG A 128 -19.54 9.68 6.25
CA ARG A 128 -19.83 10.42 5.01
C ARG A 128 -18.69 10.38 3.99
N LEU A 129 -17.47 10.11 4.45
CA LEU A 129 -16.31 10.04 3.56
C LEU A 129 -16.34 8.77 2.72
N ARG A 130 -16.47 8.92 1.41
CA ARG A 130 -16.36 7.84 0.41
C ARG A 130 -15.11 8.10 -0.42
N GLY A 131 -14.08 7.27 -0.28
CA GLY A 131 -12.83 7.54 -1.00
C GLY A 131 -11.62 6.82 -0.44
N MET A 132 -10.47 7.30 -0.85
CA MET A 132 -9.15 6.89 -0.42
C MET A 132 -8.48 8.08 0.27
N PHE A 133 -8.10 7.94 1.54
CA PHE A 133 -7.64 9.08 2.31
C PHE A 133 -6.75 8.72 3.49
N ALA A 134 -5.82 9.62 3.73
CA ALA A 134 -5.09 9.76 4.96
C ALA A 134 -5.06 11.25 5.33
N PHE A 135 -5.49 11.62 6.53
CA PHE A 135 -5.47 13.02 6.94
C PHE A 135 -5.17 13.18 8.43
N ALA A 136 -4.69 14.36 8.77
CA ALA A 136 -4.59 14.80 10.15
C ALA A 136 -5.37 16.12 10.31
N ILE A 137 -6.26 16.18 11.31
CA ILE A 137 -6.93 17.40 11.73
C ILE A 137 -6.41 17.77 13.11
N VAL A 138 -5.93 19.00 13.25
CA VAL A 138 -5.58 19.62 14.53
C VAL A 138 -6.72 20.53 14.94
N ASP A 139 -7.28 20.26 16.12
CA ASP A 139 -8.32 21.08 16.74
C ASP A 139 -7.75 21.72 18.01
N PHE A 140 -7.39 23.01 17.90
CA PHE A 140 -6.88 23.79 19.03
C PHE A 140 -7.95 24.19 20.03
N ARG A 141 -9.24 24.21 19.63
CA ARG A 141 -10.36 24.43 20.55
C ARG A 141 -10.58 23.24 21.46
N ALA A 142 -10.66 22.03 20.86
CA ALA A 142 -10.84 20.78 21.60
C ALA A 142 -9.53 20.22 22.16
N ARG A 143 -8.36 20.83 21.85
CA ARG A 143 -7.01 20.37 22.24
C ARG A 143 -6.73 18.95 21.79
N ARG A 144 -7.11 18.59 20.55
CA ARG A 144 -7.00 17.24 20.00
C ARG A 144 -6.42 17.22 18.58
N VAL A 145 -5.78 16.10 18.25
CA VAL A 145 -5.36 15.77 16.90
C VAL A 145 -5.98 14.44 16.50
N HIS A 146 -6.64 14.40 15.36
CA HIS A 146 -7.12 13.18 14.75
C HIS A 146 -6.28 12.83 13.54
N VAL A 147 -5.68 11.63 13.49
CA VAL A 147 -5.01 11.09 12.32
C VAL A 147 -5.78 9.88 11.82
N VAL A 148 -6.23 9.91 10.58
CA VAL A 148 -7.19 8.94 10.04
C VAL A 148 -6.61 8.26 8.80
N ARG A 149 -6.78 6.93 8.70
CA ARG A 149 -6.47 6.14 7.50
C ARG A 149 -7.75 5.53 6.92
N ASP A 150 -7.89 5.54 5.60
CA ASP A 150 -9.11 5.07 4.90
C ASP A 150 -9.48 3.61 5.18
N ARG A 151 -10.70 3.24 4.79
CA ARG A 151 -11.35 1.94 5.10
C ARG A 151 -10.56 0.73 4.64
N LEU A 152 -9.90 0.81 3.49
CA LEU A 152 -9.18 -0.32 2.88
C LEU A 152 -7.66 -0.14 2.90
N GLY A 153 -7.16 1.02 3.39
CA GLY A 153 -5.74 1.30 3.51
C GLY A 153 -5.06 1.68 2.18
N LEU A 154 -5.83 2.34 1.28
CA LEU A 154 -5.28 2.82 0.00
C LEU A 154 -4.20 3.89 0.21
N LYS A 155 -4.34 4.71 1.26
CA LYS A 155 -3.34 5.72 1.60
C LYS A 155 -2.58 5.32 2.86
N PRO A 156 -1.23 5.45 2.84
CA PRO A 156 -0.40 5.04 3.96
C PRO A 156 -0.39 6.08 5.10
N ILE A 157 -0.28 5.59 6.33
CA ILE A 157 0.06 6.37 7.54
C ILE A 157 0.96 5.53 8.43
N VAL A 158 2.06 6.13 8.85
CA VAL A 158 2.92 5.63 9.93
C VAL A 158 3.02 6.68 11.03
N TYR A 159 3.36 6.26 12.24
CA TYR A 159 3.45 7.16 13.38
C TYR A 159 4.46 6.69 14.42
N ALA A 160 4.92 7.62 15.23
CA ALA A 160 5.72 7.36 16.43
C ALA A 160 5.11 8.12 17.61
N HIS A 161 5.05 7.47 18.77
CA HIS A 161 4.58 8.08 20.02
C HIS A 161 5.55 7.73 21.14
N ARG A 162 6.12 8.74 21.76
CA ARG A 162 7.12 8.56 22.82
C ARG A 162 7.14 9.74 23.78
N ASP A 163 7.23 9.45 25.07
CA ASP A 163 7.36 10.43 26.15
C ASP A 163 6.27 11.55 26.07
N GLY A 164 5.07 11.17 25.70
CA GLY A 164 3.96 12.07 25.49
C GLY A 164 4.03 12.91 24.20
N ALA A 165 5.09 12.81 23.40
CA ALA A 165 5.19 13.46 22.10
C ALA A 165 4.80 12.49 20.96
N PHE A 166 4.28 13.04 19.87
CA PHE A 166 3.71 12.27 18.75
C PHE A 166 4.16 12.82 17.40
N ALA A 167 4.43 11.94 16.45
CA ALA A 167 4.65 12.30 15.06
C ALA A 167 3.96 11.29 14.14
N PHE A 168 3.53 11.75 12.96
CA PHE A 168 2.97 10.91 11.91
C PHE A 168 3.52 11.30 10.53
N GLY A 169 3.36 10.42 9.55
CA GLY A 169 3.70 10.71 8.17
C GLY A 169 3.18 9.66 7.19
N SER A 170 3.23 9.99 5.90
CA SER A 170 2.86 9.06 4.83
C SER A 170 3.84 7.89 4.69
N THR A 171 5.11 8.10 5.06
CA THR A 171 6.21 7.14 4.89
C THR A 171 7.04 7.01 6.16
N VAL A 172 7.73 5.88 6.35
CA VAL A 172 8.68 5.66 7.43
C VAL A 172 9.79 6.71 7.38
N ARG A 173 10.31 6.98 6.18
CA ARG A 173 11.36 7.98 5.94
C ARG A 173 10.93 9.39 6.32
N SER A 174 9.63 9.71 6.28
CA SER A 174 9.13 11.03 6.70
C SER A 174 9.00 11.19 8.22
N VAL A 175 8.91 10.11 8.99
CA VAL A 175 8.84 10.12 10.45
C VAL A 175 10.23 9.94 11.09
N LEU A 176 11.10 9.19 10.43
CA LEU A 176 12.45 8.87 10.93
C LEU A 176 13.27 10.10 11.40
N PRO A 177 13.25 11.26 10.71
CA PRO A 177 13.98 12.45 11.16
C PRO A 177 13.52 13.01 12.51
N TRP A 178 12.27 12.73 12.91
CA TRP A 178 11.74 13.18 14.20
C TRP A 178 12.27 12.36 15.40
N LEU A 179 12.63 11.09 15.17
CA LEU A 179 13.21 10.26 16.23
C LEU A 179 14.66 10.69 16.52
N PRO A 180 15.05 10.76 17.82
CA PRO A 180 16.46 10.88 18.20
C PRO A 180 17.31 9.74 17.62
N LEU A 181 18.60 9.99 17.39
CA LEU A 181 19.52 8.99 16.80
C LEU A 181 19.56 7.68 17.58
N GLY A 182 19.58 7.73 18.93
CA GLY A 182 19.59 6.54 19.77
C GLY A 182 18.26 5.78 19.84
N GLU A 183 17.26 6.16 19.05
CA GLU A 183 15.91 5.56 19.06
C GLU A 183 15.48 5.01 17.68
N ARG A 184 16.42 4.95 16.74
CA ARG A 184 16.22 4.46 15.38
C ARG A 184 16.63 2.99 15.22
N ASP A 185 16.36 2.20 16.26
CA ASP A 185 16.69 0.79 16.26
C ASP A 185 15.76 -0.01 15.36
N LEU A 186 16.33 -0.97 14.65
CA LEU A 186 15.54 -1.95 13.90
C LEU A 186 14.79 -2.87 14.86
N ALA A 187 13.58 -3.25 14.49
CA ALA A 187 12.79 -4.23 15.22
C ALA A 187 13.20 -5.66 14.81
N PRO A 188 13.79 -6.50 15.68
CA PRO A 188 14.19 -7.86 15.31
C PRO A 188 13.02 -8.70 14.78
N GLU A 189 11.83 -8.54 15.36
CA GLU A 189 10.60 -9.19 14.86
C GLU A 189 10.21 -8.71 13.45
N ALA A 190 10.48 -7.45 13.10
CA ALA A 190 10.14 -6.92 11.78
C ALA A 190 11.08 -7.48 10.69
N ILE A 191 12.35 -7.75 11.02
CA ILE A 191 13.27 -8.44 10.11
C ILE A 191 12.73 -9.84 9.80
N ASP A 192 12.32 -10.61 10.83
CA ASP A 192 11.75 -11.94 10.62
C ASP A 192 10.40 -11.88 9.90
N ALA A 193 9.55 -10.89 10.21
CA ALA A 193 8.28 -10.66 9.52
C ALA A 193 8.48 -10.37 8.03
N TYR A 194 9.48 -9.55 7.70
CA TYR A 194 9.87 -9.30 6.31
C TYR A 194 10.32 -10.59 5.60
N LEU A 195 11.17 -11.39 6.23
CA LEU A 195 11.60 -12.68 5.67
C LEU A 195 10.42 -13.63 5.45
N ALA A 196 9.43 -13.62 6.36
CA ALA A 196 8.24 -14.47 6.25
C ALA A 196 7.30 -14.01 5.12
N HIS A 197 7.13 -12.70 4.92
CA HIS A 197 6.08 -12.13 4.06
C HIS A 197 6.59 -11.30 2.90
N ARG A 198 7.90 -11.00 2.80
CA ARG A 198 8.53 -10.08 1.84
C ARG A 198 8.16 -8.61 2.05
N TYR A 199 7.47 -8.29 3.11
CA TYR A 199 7.18 -6.95 3.61
C TYR A 199 6.98 -7.01 5.13
N VAL A 200 6.97 -5.87 5.79
CA VAL A 200 6.66 -5.81 7.23
C VAL A 200 5.16 -5.57 7.40
N PRO A 201 4.37 -6.54 7.92
CA PRO A 201 2.94 -6.38 8.12
C PRO A 201 2.60 -5.38 9.23
N ALA A 202 1.53 -4.57 9.03
CA ALA A 202 0.99 -3.71 10.07
C ALA A 202 0.63 -4.49 11.36
N PRO A 203 0.76 -3.87 12.54
CA PRO A 203 1.10 -2.47 12.79
C PRO A 203 2.60 -2.16 12.79
N ARG A 204 3.46 -3.14 12.51
CA ARG A 204 4.92 -2.99 12.53
C ARG A 204 5.43 -2.18 11.35
N THR A 205 6.59 -1.56 11.54
CA THR A 205 7.53 -1.14 10.51
C THR A 205 8.88 -1.78 10.78
N ILE A 206 9.88 -1.53 9.93
CA ILE A 206 11.22 -2.04 10.16
C ILE A 206 11.88 -1.45 11.43
N PHE A 207 11.41 -0.30 11.92
CA PHE A 207 11.88 0.35 13.14
C PHE A 207 11.00 0.01 14.34
N ALA A 208 11.62 -0.20 15.51
CA ALA A 208 10.91 -0.53 16.74
C ALA A 208 9.98 0.59 17.23
N ASN A 209 10.38 1.85 17.01
CA ASN A 209 9.68 3.02 17.52
C ASN A 209 8.76 3.71 16.48
N ILE A 210 8.55 3.10 15.31
CA ILE A 210 7.61 3.57 14.30
C ILE A 210 6.57 2.48 14.04
N ALA A 211 5.31 2.82 14.17
CA ALA A 211 4.19 1.93 13.89
C ALA A 211 3.43 2.36 12.62
N ARG A 212 2.74 1.43 12.00
CA ARG A 212 1.82 1.66 10.88
C ARG A 212 0.40 1.66 11.38
N LEU A 213 -0.35 2.72 11.10
CA LEU A 213 -1.78 2.78 11.42
C LEU A 213 -2.54 1.76 10.55
N PRO A 214 -3.28 0.82 11.15
CA PRO A 214 -4.09 -0.12 10.38
C PRO A 214 -5.18 0.58 9.55
N ASN A 215 -5.60 -0.04 8.46
CA ASN A 215 -6.73 0.44 7.68
C ASN A 215 -8.03 0.52 8.50
N ALA A 216 -8.89 1.47 8.17
CA ALA A 216 -10.14 1.76 8.90
C ALA A 216 -9.94 2.18 10.38
N HIS A 217 -8.76 2.70 10.72
CA HIS A 217 -8.45 3.19 12.07
C HIS A 217 -8.18 4.69 12.06
N ARG A 218 -8.39 5.30 13.23
CA ARG A 218 -7.97 6.65 13.55
C ARG A 218 -7.18 6.68 14.85
N LEU A 219 -6.24 7.60 14.93
CA LEU A 219 -5.58 7.98 16.16
C LEU A 219 -6.23 9.26 16.70
N GLU A 220 -6.34 9.35 18.01
CA GLU A 220 -6.70 10.56 18.74
C GLU A 220 -5.57 10.87 19.71
N TYR A 221 -4.95 12.03 19.53
CA TYR A 221 -3.87 12.51 20.40
C TYR A 221 -4.35 13.77 21.16
N GLU A 222 -4.19 13.77 22.47
CA GLU A 222 -4.53 14.89 23.36
C GLU A 222 -3.32 15.81 23.52
N LEU A 223 -3.44 17.06 23.06
CA LEU A 223 -2.34 18.04 23.10
C LEU A 223 -1.88 18.38 24.53
N ASP A 224 -2.77 18.30 25.51
CA ASP A 224 -2.46 18.69 26.90
C ASP A 224 -1.83 17.56 27.71
N THR A 225 -2.21 16.32 27.46
CA THR A 225 -1.75 15.16 28.24
C THR A 225 -0.71 14.33 27.53
N GLY A 226 -0.57 14.48 26.20
CA GLY A 226 0.27 13.62 25.37
C GLY A 226 -0.28 12.19 25.19
N ARG A 227 -1.52 11.94 25.61
CA ARG A 227 -2.15 10.62 25.49
C ARG A 227 -2.54 10.34 24.04
N LEU A 228 -2.19 9.15 23.54
CA LEU A 228 -2.57 8.65 22.24
C LEU A 228 -3.52 7.46 22.40
N SER A 229 -4.62 7.46 21.66
CA SER A 229 -5.57 6.35 21.57
C SER A 229 -5.88 5.99 20.13
N GLU A 230 -6.06 4.68 19.87
CA GLU A 230 -6.40 4.15 18.56
C GLU A 230 -7.84 3.64 18.55
N HIS A 231 -8.59 4.00 17.50
CA HIS A 231 -9.99 3.65 17.35
C HIS A 231 -10.25 3.11 15.94
N ARG A 232 -10.91 1.97 15.87
CA ARG A 232 -11.43 1.45 14.61
C ARG A 232 -12.79 2.07 14.33
N TYR A 233 -12.98 2.65 13.13
CA TYR A 233 -14.25 3.32 12.78
C TYR A 233 -15.08 2.55 11.73
N TRP A 234 -14.51 1.54 11.06
CA TRP A 234 -15.24 0.77 10.04
C TRP A 234 -14.72 -0.68 9.96
N SER A 235 -15.59 -1.58 9.51
CA SER A 235 -15.25 -2.93 9.05
C SER A 235 -16.14 -3.31 7.88
N PRO A 236 -15.64 -4.08 6.88
CA PRO A 236 -16.44 -4.49 5.74
C PRO A 236 -17.58 -5.40 6.17
N ARG A 237 -18.82 -5.02 5.87
CA ARG A 237 -20.02 -5.81 6.18
C ARG A 237 -20.81 -6.06 4.89
N PRO A 238 -21.35 -7.29 4.70
CA PRO A 238 -22.24 -7.56 3.59
C PRO A 238 -23.43 -6.60 3.59
N ALA A 239 -23.61 -5.87 2.48
CA ALA A 239 -24.74 -4.96 2.29
C ALA A 239 -25.35 -5.23 0.89
N PRO A 240 -26.48 -5.97 0.78
CA PRO A 240 -27.11 -6.27 -0.51
C PRO A 240 -27.45 -5.00 -1.29
N ALA A 241 -27.18 -5.01 -2.60
CA ALA A 241 -27.51 -3.94 -3.50
C ALA A 241 -28.38 -4.44 -4.67
N HIS A 242 -29.20 -3.55 -5.24
CA HIS A 242 -30.03 -3.88 -6.40
C HIS A 242 -29.19 -4.27 -7.63
N SER A 243 -28.02 -3.65 -7.80
CA SER A 243 -27.12 -3.91 -8.92
C SER A 243 -25.67 -3.61 -8.57
N CYS A 244 -24.82 -4.64 -8.56
CA CYS A 244 -23.36 -4.45 -8.46
C CYS A 244 -22.80 -3.72 -9.69
N GLY A 245 -23.40 -3.89 -10.88
CA GLY A 245 -23.00 -3.19 -12.10
C GLY A 245 -23.19 -1.67 -11.95
N ALA A 246 -24.35 -1.23 -11.50
CA ALA A 246 -24.63 0.19 -11.28
C ALA A 246 -23.70 0.81 -10.21
N LEU A 247 -23.40 0.06 -9.13
CA LEU A 247 -22.44 0.53 -8.13
C LEU A 247 -21.02 0.64 -8.67
N LEU A 248 -20.61 -0.27 -9.58
CA LEU A 248 -19.30 -0.18 -10.22
C LEU A 248 -19.24 0.99 -11.18
N ASP A 249 -20.30 1.24 -11.95
CA ASP A 249 -20.39 2.41 -12.84
C ASP A 249 -20.29 3.71 -12.03
N GLU A 250 -21.09 3.83 -10.97
CA GLU A 250 -21.01 4.97 -10.06
C GLU A 250 -19.59 5.13 -9.47
N ALA A 251 -18.96 4.04 -9.08
CA ALA A 251 -17.59 4.05 -8.54
C ALA A 251 -16.56 4.52 -9.58
N ILE A 252 -16.74 4.16 -10.85
CA ILE A 252 -15.90 4.62 -11.97
C ILE A 252 -16.13 6.10 -12.22
N GLU A 253 -17.38 6.53 -12.42
CA GLU A 253 -17.75 7.93 -12.69
C GLU A 253 -17.20 8.89 -11.62
N LEU A 254 -17.34 8.53 -10.35
CA LEU A 254 -16.81 9.31 -9.24
C LEU A 254 -15.28 9.45 -9.31
N ARG A 255 -14.57 8.46 -9.85
CA ARG A 255 -13.10 8.45 -9.96
C ARG A 255 -12.57 9.10 -11.22
N LEU A 256 -13.46 9.51 -12.13
CA LEU A 256 -13.10 10.33 -13.29
C LEU A 256 -13.05 11.83 -12.98
N VAL A 257 -13.55 12.25 -11.81
CA VAL A 257 -13.51 13.66 -11.40
C VAL A 257 -12.07 14.07 -11.13
N ALA A 258 -11.52 14.94 -11.96
CA ALA A 258 -10.19 15.55 -11.82
C ALA A 258 -10.08 16.80 -12.70
N ASP A 259 -9.27 17.78 -12.26
CA ASP A 259 -8.89 18.96 -13.04
C ASP A 259 -7.58 18.73 -13.83
N ARG A 260 -7.12 17.47 -13.88
CA ARG A 260 -5.90 17.00 -14.58
C ARG A 260 -6.23 15.83 -15.49
N PRO A 261 -5.43 15.59 -16.55
CA PRO A 261 -5.61 14.44 -17.43
C PRO A 261 -5.58 13.11 -16.68
N LEU A 262 -6.49 12.20 -17.07
CA LEU A 262 -6.63 10.86 -16.53
C LEU A 262 -6.29 9.79 -17.57
N GLY A 263 -5.91 8.61 -17.08
CA GLY A 263 -5.66 7.41 -17.87
C GLY A 263 -6.12 6.13 -17.18
N LEU A 264 -5.82 5.00 -17.81
CA LEU A 264 -6.12 3.66 -17.33
C LEU A 264 -4.88 2.77 -17.42
N PHE A 265 -4.49 2.10 -16.36
CA PHE A 265 -3.57 0.97 -16.44
C PHE A 265 -4.32 -0.27 -16.93
N LEU A 266 -4.00 -0.70 -18.15
CA LEU A 266 -4.62 -1.85 -18.80
C LEU A 266 -3.62 -2.99 -18.95
N SER A 267 -3.93 -4.14 -18.37
CA SER A 267 -3.22 -5.40 -18.60
C SER A 267 -4.07 -6.36 -19.44
N GLY A 268 -3.52 -7.52 -19.78
CA GLY A 268 -4.32 -8.62 -20.37
C GLY A 268 -5.29 -9.28 -19.39
N GLY A 269 -5.37 -8.78 -18.15
CA GLY A 269 -6.16 -9.34 -17.05
C GLY A 269 -7.64 -8.94 -17.05
N ILE A 270 -8.45 -9.73 -16.34
CA ILE A 270 -9.90 -9.53 -16.24
C ILE A 270 -10.24 -8.24 -15.47
N ASP A 271 -9.51 -7.91 -14.41
CA ASP A 271 -9.86 -6.81 -13.51
C ASP A 271 -9.75 -5.44 -14.22
N SER A 272 -8.58 -5.13 -14.78
CA SER A 272 -8.38 -3.91 -15.56
C SER A 272 -9.23 -3.89 -16.83
N GLY A 273 -9.42 -5.05 -17.47
CA GLY A 273 -10.32 -5.21 -18.60
C GLY A 273 -11.79 -4.92 -18.24
N THR A 274 -12.25 -5.30 -17.05
CA THR A 274 -13.59 -4.96 -16.56
C THR A 274 -13.76 -3.46 -16.43
N ILE A 275 -12.78 -2.75 -15.86
CA ILE A 275 -12.82 -1.28 -15.79
C ILE A 275 -12.86 -0.67 -17.20
N ALA A 276 -12.03 -1.17 -18.13
CA ALA A 276 -12.01 -0.72 -19.53
C ALA A 276 -13.36 -0.90 -20.22
N CYS A 277 -14.00 -2.07 -20.06
CA CYS A 277 -15.33 -2.34 -20.63
C CYS A 277 -16.41 -1.40 -20.08
N ARG A 278 -16.38 -1.15 -18.76
CA ARG A 278 -17.37 -0.24 -18.13
C ARG A 278 -17.15 1.20 -18.57
N LEU A 279 -15.90 1.67 -18.67
CA LEU A 279 -15.57 3.00 -19.23
C LEU A 279 -16.10 3.16 -20.66
N ALA A 280 -15.87 2.17 -21.51
CA ALA A 280 -16.38 2.21 -22.88
C ALA A 280 -17.92 2.20 -22.92
N ALA A 281 -18.58 1.42 -22.06
CA ALA A 281 -20.03 1.32 -21.97
C ALA A 281 -20.70 2.62 -21.45
N THR A 282 -20.00 3.40 -20.62
CA THR A 282 -20.47 4.69 -20.07
C THR A 282 -20.02 5.90 -20.89
N GLY A 283 -19.37 5.69 -22.05
CA GLY A 283 -19.09 6.75 -23.02
C GLY A 283 -17.67 7.35 -22.91
N HIS A 284 -16.76 6.75 -22.14
CA HIS A 284 -15.40 7.25 -21.91
C HIS A 284 -14.35 6.51 -22.75
N SER A 285 -14.64 6.23 -24.02
CA SER A 285 -13.72 5.53 -24.93
C SER A 285 -12.52 6.38 -25.36
N GLU A 286 -12.50 7.67 -25.07
CA GLU A 286 -11.37 8.57 -25.34
C GLU A 286 -10.24 8.46 -24.32
N LEU A 287 -10.47 7.79 -23.19
CA LEU A 287 -9.50 7.70 -22.10
C LEU A 287 -8.25 6.89 -22.52
N HIS A 288 -7.07 7.49 -22.42
CA HIS A 288 -5.82 6.83 -22.74
C HIS A 288 -5.53 5.66 -21.79
N SER A 289 -5.23 4.50 -22.34
CA SER A 289 -4.77 3.33 -21.56
C SER A 289 -3.26 3.10 -21.76
N PHE A 290 -2.62 2.60 -20.71
CA PHE A 290 -1.18 2.32 -20.67
C PHE A 290 -0.96 0.87 -20.27
N SER A 291 -0.10 0.17 -21.01
CA SER A 291 0.19 -1.25 -20.81
C SER A 291 1.69 -1.48 -20.73
N ALA A 292 2.15 -2.23 -19.72
CA ALA A 292 3.55 -2.64 -19.66
C ALA A 292 3.84 -3.77 -20.64
N ALA A 293 4.92 -3.65 -21.38
CA ALA A 293 5.39 -4.63 -22.34
C ALA A 293 6.77 -5.18 -21.94
N PHE A 294 6.96 -6.49 -22.13
CA PHE A 294 8.20 -7.22 -21.85
C PHE A 294 8.62 -7.95 -23.12
N PRO A 295 9.21 -7.27 -24.11
CA PRO A 295 9.55 -7.88 -25.40
C PRO A 295 10.40 -9.14 -25.24
N GLY A 296 9.99 -10.23 -25.89
CA GLY A 296 10.67 -11.52 -25.81
C GLY A 296 10.37 -12.37 -24.57
N SER A 297 9.59 -11.86 -23.62
CA SER A 297 9.16 -12.61 -22.43
C SER A 297 7.88 -13.41 -22.70
N ALA A 298 7.85 -14.68 -22.27
CA ALA A 298 6.62 -15.48 -22.26
C ALA A 298 5.55 -14.92 -21.28
N LEU A 299 5.90 -13.94 -20.45
CA LEU A 299 5.03 -13.29 -19.48
C LEU A 299 4.48 -11.95 -19.99
N ASP A 300 4.82 -11.53 -21.21
CA ASP A 300 4.27 -10.32 -21.83
C ASP A 300 2.77 -10.50 -22.11
N GLU A 301 1.95 -9.63 -21.52
CA GLU A 301 0.49 -9.55 -21.69
C GLU A 301 0.09 -8.31 -22.51
N SER A 302 1.06 -7.58 -23.08
CA SER A 302 0.78 -6.31 -23.76
C SER A 302 -0.02 -6.49 -25.06
N ALA A 303 0.11 -7.65 -25.72
CA ALA A 303 -0.70 -7.97 -26.90
C ALA A 303 -2.17 -8.18 -26.54
N GLU A 304 -2.45 -8.87 -25.44
CA GLU A 304 -3.80 -9.09 -24.91
C GLU A 304 -4.44 -7.78 -24.42
N ALA A 305 -3.66 -6.89 -23.82
CA ALA A 305 -4.11 -5.56 -23.44
C ALA A 305 -4.46 -4.71 -24.66
N ALA A 306 -3.60 -4.71 -25.68
CA ALA A 306 -3.83 -4.00 -26.95
C ALA A 306 -5.09 -4.51 -27.66
N ALA A 307 -5.30 -5.84 -27.73
CA ALA A 307 -6.51 -6.42 -28.34
C ALA A 307 -7.79 -6.01 -27.57
N THR A 308 -7.71 -5.89 -26.24
CA THR A 308 -8.83 -5.41 -25.43
C THR A 308 -9.10 -3.92 -25.72
N ALA A 309 -8.07 -3.09 -25.76
CA ALA A 309 -8.18 -1.66 -26.08
C ALA A 309 -8.76 -1.44 -27.48
N GLU A 310 -8.26 -2.17 -28.49
CA GLU A 310 -8.76 -2.10 -29.86
C GLU A 310 -10.26 -2.45 -29.96
N ALA A 311 -10.68 -3.55 -29.33
CA ALA A 311 -12.07 -3.97 -29.32
C ALA A 311 -13.00 -2.95 -28.65
N LEU A 312 -12.50 -2.19 -27.68
CA LEU A 312 -13.22 -1.14 -26.96
C LEU A 312 -13.00 0.26 -27.55
N ARG A 313 -12.18 0.39 -28.60
CA ARG A 313 -11.78 1.66 -29.23
C ARG A 313 -11.10 2.64 -28.25
N LEU A 314 -10.38 2.13 -27.28
CA LEU A 314 -9.59 2.92 -26.34
C LEU A 314 -8.19 3.17 -26.94
N PRO A 315 -7.66 4.40 -26.89
CA PRO A 315 -6.24 4.63 -27.16
C PRO A 315 -5.38 3.82 -26.20
N ASN A 316 -4.35 3.12 -26.72
CA ASN A 316 -3.46 2.31 -25.87
C ASN A 316 -1.99 2.57 -26.22
N GLU A 317 -1.21 2.90 -25.21
CA GLU A 317 0.24 3.04 -25.29
C GLU A 317 0.93 1.87 -24.60
N ARG A 318 1.84 1.23 -25.32
CA ARG A 318 2.66 0.12 -24.80
C ARG A 318 3.98 0.66 -24.26
N ILE A 319 4.15 0.61 -22.96
CA ILE A 319 5.35 1.04 -22.25
C ILE A 319 6.31 -0.14 -22.13
N VAL A 320 7.44 -0.06 -22.81
CA VAL A 320 8.48 -1.10 -22.74
C VAL A 320 9.22 -1.00 -21.40
N VAL A 321 9.13 -2.03 -20.59
CA VAL A 321 9.90 -2.15 -19.34
C VAL A 321 11.33 -2.53 -19.70
N PRO A 322 12.36 -1.80 -19.20
CA PRO A 322 13.75 -2.10 -19.46
C PRO A 322 14.14 -3.53 -19.05
N VAL A 323 15.01 -4.16 -19.84
CA VAL A 323 15.55 -5.48 -19.52
C VAL A 323 16.50 -5.41 -18.32
N THR A 324 17.27 -4.32 -18.20
CA THR A 324 18.22 -4.08 -17.10
C THR A 324 17.63 -3.12 -16.05
N ILE A 325 17.87 -3.44 -14.77
CA ILE A 325 17.43 -2.64 -13.61
C ILE A 325 18.61 -2.08 -12.80
N ARG A 326 19.86 -2.36 -13.19
CA ARG A 326 21.08 -2.09 -12.42
C ARG A 326 21.13 -0.67 -11.84
N ASP A 327 20.93 0.34 -12.69
CA ASP A 327 21.07 1.75 -12.32
C ASP A 327 19.86 2.30 -11.56
N ASP A 328 18.68 1.76 -11.83
CA ASP A 328 17.44 2.17 -11.18
C ASP A 328 17.14 1.37 -9.90
N PHE A 329 17.83 0.25 -9.65
CA PHE A 329 17.59 -0.61 -8.49
C PHE A 329 17.62 0.14 -7.15
N PRO A 330 18.64 0.97 -6.83
CA PRO A 330 18.65 1.71 -5.58
C PRO A 330 17.50 2.72 -5.48
N ARG A 331 17.11 3.35 -6.59
CA ARG A 331 16.00 4.31 -6.66
C ARG A 331 14.65 3.64 -6.41
N ILE A 332 14.46 2.44 -7.01
CA ILE A 332 13.23 1.66 -6.81
C ILE A 332 13.13 1.20 -5.36
N VAL A 333 14.23 0.71 -4.77
CA VAL A 333 14.26 0.31 -3.35
C VAL A 333 13.98 1.51 -2.43
N ALA A 334 14.54 2.68 -2.72
CA ALA A 334 14.25 3.91 -1.98
C ALA A 334 12.76 4.30 -2.06
N ALA A 335 12.15 4.18 -3.23
CA ALA A 335 10.74 4.48 -3.45
C ALA A 335 9.80 3.57 -2.65
N LEU A 336 10.24 2.36 -2.29
CA LEU A 336 9.48 1.40 -1.50
C LEU A 336 9.49 1.69 0.02
N ASP A 337 10.16 2.78 0.44
CA ASP A 337 10.17 3.33 1.80
C ASP A 337 10.94 2.51 2.83
N GLU A 338 10.58 1.26 3.06
CA GLU A 338 11.24 0.27 3.91
C GLU A 338 11.37 -1.08 3.16
N PRO A 339 12.03 -2.13 3.73
CA PRO A 339 12.17 -3.40 3.01
C PRO A 339 10.85 -3.94 2.47
N PHE A 340 10.78 -4.08 1.14
CA PHE A 340 9.58 -4.53 0.42
C PHE A 340 9.97 -5.27 -0.87
N ALA A 341 9.82 -6.59 -0.89
CA ALA A 341 10.36 -7.45 -1.95
C ALA A 341 9.29 -8.04 -2.88
N ASP A 342 8.43 -7.18 -3.43
CA ASP A 342 7.55 -7.57 -4.53
C ASP A 342 8.25 -7.37 -5.89
N PRO A 343 8.56 -8.44 -6.64
CA PRO A 343 9.18 -8.28 -7.97
C PRO A 343 8.36 -7.42 -8.92
N SER A 344 7.02 -7.39 -8.76
CA SER A 344 6.14 -6.58 -9.59
C SER A 344 6.24 -5.07 -9.32
N SER A 345 6.93 -4.65 -8.24
CA SER A 345 7.21 -3.25 -7.97
C SER A 345 8.05 -2.62 -9.07
N PHE A 346 9.01 -3.35 -9.63
CA PHE A 346 9.90 -2.86 -10.68
C PHE A 346 9.12 -2.44 -11.94
N PRO A 347 8.35 -3.34 -12.59
CA PRO A 347 7.57 -2.94 -13.75
C PRO A 347 6.49 -1.91 -13.42
N THR A 348 5.90 -1.92 -12.21
CA THR A 348 4.93 -0.89 -11.79
C THR A 348 5.60 0.49 -11.72
N TRP A 349 6.82 0.57 -11.18
CA TRP A 349 7.60 1.80 -11.09
C TRP A 349 7.94 2.36 -12.49
N TYR A 350 8.40 1.50 -13.42
CA TYR A 350 8.68 1.90 -14.81
C TYR A 350 7.43 2.36 -15.55
N LEU A 351 6.33 1.65 -15.39
CA LEU A 351 5.04 2.02 -15.97
C LEU A 351 4.60 3.41 -15.45
N ALA A 352 4.70 3.65 -14.14
CA ALA A 352 4.37 4.92 -13.53
C ALA A 352 5.27 6.05 -14.06
N ARG A 353 6.61 5.82 -14.14
CA ARG A 353 7.58 6.79 -14.64
C ARG A 353 7.29 7.23 -16.09
N ALA A 354 6.85 6.31 -16.92
CA ALA A 354 6.52 6.65 -18.30
C ALA A 354 5.17 7.37 -18.40
N THR A 355 4.18 6.91 -17.64
CA THR A 355 2.80 7.42 -17.68
C THR A 355 2.66 8.83 -17.11
N GLU A 356 3.48 9.23 -16.12
CA GLU A 356 3.41 10.54 -15.46
C GLU A 356 3.60 11.74 -16.42
N ARG A 357 4.21 11.48 -17.59
CA ARG A 357 4.42 12.47 -18.65
C ARG A 357 3.13 12.80 -19.41
N HIS A 358 2.14 11.92 -19.36
CA HIS A 358 0.89 12.02 -20.10
C HIS A 358 -0.28 12.41 -19.20
N VAL A 359 -0.35 11.82 -17.99
CA VAL A 359 -1.48 11.99 -17.07
C VAL A 359 -1.00 12.11 -15.62
N LYS A 360 -1.85 12.67 -14.76
CA LYS A 360 -1.56 12.76 -13.31
C LYS A 360 -2.40 11.79 -12.47
N VAL A 361 -3.40 11.17 -13.09
CA VAL A 361 -4.29 10.19 -12.45
C VAL A 361 -4.43 8.98 -13.36
N VAL A 362 -4.44 7.78 -12.79
CA VAL A 362 -4.74 6.53 -13.50
C VAL A 362 -5.75 5.69 -12.73
N LEU A 363 -6.65 5.05 -13.46
CA LEU A 363 -7.49 4.00 -12.91
C LEU A 363 -6.75 2.67 -12.94
N GLY A 364 -6.97 1.80 -11.95
CA GLY A 364 -6.41 0.46 -11.86
C GLY A 364 -7.45 -0.59 -11.51
N GLY A 365 -7.15 -1.85 -11.81
CA GLY A 365 -8.00 -3.01 -11.53
C GLY A 365 -7.74 -3.67 -10.17
N ASP A 366 -7.07 -2.99 -9.23
CA ASP A 366 -6.74 -3.56 -7.93
C ASP A 366 -8.00 -3.92 -7.12
N GLY A 367 -7.93 -5.03 -6.37
CA GLY A 367 -9.03 -5.54 -5.54
C GLY A 367 -9.85 -6.67 -6.19
N GLY A 368 -9.76 -6.88 -7.49
CA GLY A 368 -10.55 -7.92 -8.16
C GLY A 368 -10.17 -9.35 -7.75
N ASP A 369 -8.90 -9.61 -7.50
CA ASP A 369 -8.44 -10.91 -7.01
C ASP A 369 -8.92 -11.20 -5.58
N GLU A 370 -8.93 -10.20 -4.72
CA GLU A 370 -9.36 -10.28 -3.33
C GLU A 370 -10.88 -10.39 -3.20
N LEU A 371 -11.63 -9.79 -4.11
CA LEU A 371 -13.09 -9.88 -4.10
C LEU A 371 -13.61 -11.22 -4.66
N PHE A 372 -12.94 -11.77 -5.67
CA PHE A 372 -13.46 -12.89 -6.48
C PHE A 372 -12.54 -14.12 -6.50
N GLY A 373 -11.58 -14.20 -5.59
CA GLY A 373 -10.74 -15.40 -5.42
C GLY A 373 -9.82 -15.72 -6.61
N GLY A 374 -9.30 -14.70 -7.31
CA GLY A 374 -8.50 -14.88 -8.52
C GLY A 374 -7.09 -15.47 -8.30
N TYR A 375 -6.62 -15.58 -7.07
CA TYR A 375 -5.30 -16.11 -6.74
C TYR A 375 -5.25 -17.63 -6.76
N LYS A 376 -4.31 -18.19 -7.52
CA LYS A 376 -4.05 -19.66 -7.56
C LYS A 376 -3.76 -20.26 -6.18
N ARG A 377 -3.19 -19.45 -5.24
CA ARG A 377 -2.91 -19.88 -3.88
C ARG A 377 -4.18 -20.23 -3.11
N VAL A 378 -5.28 -19.50 -3.31
CA VAL A 378 -6.58 -19.78 -2.67
C VAL A 378 -7.06 -21.17 -3.07
N ALA A 379 -7.20 -21.44 -4.37
CA ALA A 379 -7.62 -22.76 -4.85
C ALA A 379 -6.67 -23.89 -4.42
N LYS A 380 -5.36 -23.66 -4.44
CA LYS A 380 -4.36 -24.63 -3.97
C LYS A 380 -4.48 -24.89 -2.46
N HIS A 381 -4.74 -23.84 -1.67
CA HIS A 381 -4.87 -23.97 -0.22
C HIS A 381 -6.13 -24.73 0.16
N LEU A 382 -7.27 -24.41 -0.45
CA LEU A 382 -8.55 -25.12 -0.24
C LEU A 382 -8.42 -26.61 -0.54
N ARG A 383 -7.75 -26.97 -1.65
CA ARG A 383 -7.52 -28.38 -2.02
C ARG A 383 -6.63 -29.13 -1.02
N ASN A 384 -5.63 -28.45 -0.45
CA ASN A 384 -4.65 -29.03 0.47
C ASN A 384 -4.92 -28.71 1.94
N GLY A 385 -6.02 -28.03 2.27
CA GLY A 385 -6.31 -27.48 3.60
C GLY A 385 -6.49 -28.56 4.70
N TRP A 386 -6.82 -29.82 4.31
CA TRP A 386 -6.86 -30.94 5.23
C TRP A 386 -5.53 -31.18 5.96
N ARG A 387 -4.38 -30.77 5.38
CA ARG A 387 -3.06 -30.90 6.00
C ARG A 387 -2.93 -30.04 7.26
N GLY A 388 -3.50 -28.83 7.27
CA GLY A 388 -3.52 -27.94 8.44
C GLY A 388 -4.39 -28.48 9.59
N ALA A 389 -5.33 -29.38 9.32
CA ALA A 389 -6.14 -30.03 10.35
C ALA A 389 -5.34 -31.05 11.18
N LEU A 390 -4.24 -31.56 10.64
CA LEU A 390 -3.42 -32.59 11.31
C LEU A 390 -2.56 -32.03 12.44
N ARG A 391 -2.13 -30.75 12.39
CA ARG A 391 -1.31 -30.05 13.40
C ARG A 391 -0.24 -30.94 14.04
N LEU A 392 0.52 -31.66 13.22
CA LEU A 392 1.52 -32.57 13.72
C LEU A 392 2.67 -31.75 14.36
N PRO A 393 3.07 -32.01 15.59
CA PRO A 393 4.16 -31.29 16.29
C PRO A 393 5.52 -31.70 15.72
N LEU A 394 5.73 -31.44 14.44
CA LEU A 394 7.00 -31.74 13.77
C LEU A 394 7.99 -30.60 13.97
N PRO A 395 9.25 -30.88 14.31
CA PRO A 395 10.25 -29.86 14.49
C PRO A 395 10.54 -29.14 13.17
N VAL A 396 10.67 -27.82 13.20
CA VAL A 396 11.20 -27.03 12.10
C VAL A 396 12.71 -27.29 11.99
N LEU A 397 13.13 -27.98 10.94
CA LEU A 397 14.54 -28.31 10.70
C LEU A 397 15.20 -27.21 9.85
N PRO A 398 16.30 -26.58 10.33
CA PRO A 398 17.03 -25.58 9.57
C PRO A 398 17.50 -26.14 8.22
N ASP A 399 17.12 -25.47 7.11
CA ASP A 399 17.49 -25.90 5.76
C ASP A 399 17.38 -24.73 4.77
N ALA A 400 18.48 -24.43 4.07
CA ALA A 400 18.50 -23.42 3.02
C ALA A 400 17.58 -23.79 1.83
N ARG A 401 17.41 -25.08 1.54
CA ARG A 401 16.67 -25.64 0.41
C ARG A 401 15.73 -26.77 0.80
N PRO A 402 14.64 -26.50 1.57
CA PRO A 402 13.75 -27.58 2.00
C PRO A 402 13.10 -28.25 0.77
N LYS A 403 13.36 -29.54 0.60
CA LYS A 403 12.81 -30.39 -0.47
C LYS A 403 12.13 -31.64 0.10
N GLY A 404 11.22 -32.22 -0.69
CA GLY A 404 10.58 -33.49 -0.35
C GLY A 404 9.85 -33.45 0.99
N TRP A 405 10.11 -34.43 1.86
CA TRP A 405 9.42 -34.60 3.13
C TRP A 405 9.65 -33.44 4.12
N ARG A 406 10.84 -32.77 4.10
CA ARG A 406 11.10 -31.60 4.97
C ARG A 406 10.19 -30.43 4.67
N LYS A 407 9.88 -30.20 3.38
CA LYS A 407 8.89 -29.18 2.99
C LYS A 407 7.48 -29.56 3.46
N ILE A 408 7.12 -30.82 3.27
CA ILE A 408 5.80 -31.35 3.71
C ILE A 408 5.69 -31.30 5.24
N ALA A 409 6.73 -31.70 5.97
CA ALA A 409 6.76 -31.63 7.42
C ALA A 409 6.60 -30.19 7.93
N GLY A 410 7.27 -29.22 7.30
CA GLY A 410 7.11 -27.80 7.63
C GLY A 410 5.68 -27.29 7.41
N GLU A 411 4.97 -27.77 6.37
CA GLU A 411 3.56 -27.43 6.12
C GLU A 411 2.61 -28.12 7.12
N LEU A 412 2.87 -29.38 7.49
CA LEU A 412 2.07 -30.16 8.43
C LEU A 412 2.18 -29.68 9.89
N ALA A 413 3.27 -29.01 10.23
CA ALA A 413 3.47 -28.42 11.55
C ALA A 413 2.66 -27.14 11.78
N LEU A 414 2.10 -26.54 10.71
CA LEU A 414 1.36 -25.29 10.77
C LEU A 414 -0.16 -25.55 10.83
N ASP A 415 -0.86 -24.68 11.55
CA ASP A 415 -2.30 -24.59 11.42
C ASP A 415 -2.72 -24.09 10.03
N TRP A 416 -4.02 -24.15 9.75
CA TRP A 416 -4.56 -23.85 8.42
C TRP A 416 -4.31 -22.40 8.00
N GLU A 417 -4.49 -21.44 8.89
CA GLU A 417 -4.27 -20.00 8.66
C GLU A 417 -2.80 -19.68 8.47
N SER A 418 -1.94 -20.17 9.34
CA SER A 418 -0.50 -19.98 9.26
C SER A 418 0.06 -20.54 7.95
N ALA A 419 -0.41 -21.70 7.52
CA ALA A 419 -0.04 -22.28 6.24
C ALA A 419 -0.48 -21.41 5.07
N TYR A 420 -1.63 -20.71 5.15
CA TYR A 420 -2.07 -19.76 4.14
C TYR A 420 -1.22 -18.49 4.13
N ALA A 421 -1.01 -17.88 5.28
CA ALA A 421 -0.23 -16.66 5.42
C ALA A 421 1.20 -16.78 4.85
N LEU A 422 1.75 -18.01 4.86
CA LEU A 422 3.08 -18.31 4.31
C LEU A 422 3.08 -18.76 2.84
N ARG A 423 1.94 -18.75 2.13
CA ARG A 423 1.90 -19.09 0.69
C ARG A 423 2.31 -17.95 -0.24
N PHE A 424 2.76 -16.84 0.30
CA PHE A 424 3.17 -15.64 -0.46
C PHE A 424 4.63 -15.61 -0.87
N SER A 425 5.31 -16.76 -0.85
CA SER A 425 6.69 -16.89 -1.33
C SER A 425 7.75 -16.13 -0.53
N GLY A 426 7.47 -15.79 0.74
CA GLY A 426 8.52 -15.46 1.70
C GLY A 426 9.40 -16.69 1.98
N LEU A 427 10.34 -16.53 2.88
CA LEU A 427 11.15 -17.65 3.34
C LEU A 427 10.30 -18.61 4.18
N THR A 428 10.44 -19.90 3.93
CA THR A 428 9.79 -20.94 4.74
C THR A 428 10.30 -20.91 6.18
N PRO A 429 9.56 -21.45 7.16
CA PRO A 429 10.05 -21.55 8.55
C PRO A 429 11.43 -22.22 8.68
N ASN A 430 11.70 -23.23 7.85
CA ASN A 430 13.01 -23.90 7.81
C ASN A 430 14.13 -22.96 7.35
N GLN A 431 13.89 -22.16 6.31
CA GLN A 431 14.85 -21.17 5.80
C GLN A 431 15.07 -20.03 6.80
N ARG A 432 14.00 -19.51 7.40
CA ARG A 432 14.10 -18.46 8.41
C ARG A 432 14.89 -18.95 9.63
N ARG A 433 14.64 -20.16 10.11
CA ARG A 433 15.41 -20.79 11.19
C ARG A 433 16.87 -21.03 10.77
N PHE A 434 17.11 -21.35 9.51
CA PHE A 434 18.47 -21.50 8.99
C PHE A 434 19.22 -20.18 9.03
N LEU A 435 18.63 -19.08 8.58
CA LEU A 435 19.28 -17.77 8.52
C LEU A 435 19.45 -17.11 9.89
N GLN A 436 18.60 -17.44 10.87
CA GLN A 436 18.51 -16.81 12.19
C GLN A 436 18.78 -17.81 13.33
N PRO A 437 20.00 -18.33 13.44
CA PRO A 437 20.31 -19.39 14.43
C PRO A 437 20.24 -18.90 15.88
N SER A 438 20.51 -17.61 16.12
CA SER A 438 20.52 -16.99 17.44
C SER A 438 19.12 -16.68 17.99
N VAL A 439 18.09 -16.66 17.13
CA VAL A 439 16.73 -16.35 17.56
C VAL A 439 16.06 -17.58 18.16
N ALA A 440 15.70 -17.51 19.43
CA ALA A 440 15.16 -18.67 20.18
C ALA A 440 13.83 -19.19 19.61
N SER A 441 12.91 -18.30 19.25
CA SER A 441 11.59 -18.66 18.71
C SER A 441 11.20 -17.72 17.58
N LEU A 442 10.62 -18.28 16.53
CA LEU A 442 10.10 -17.54 15.38
C LEU A 442 8.62 -17.84 15.23
N PRO A 443 7.74 -16.83 15.25
CA PRO A 443 6.30 -17.01 14.94
C PRO A 443 6.13 -17.64 13.56
N ALA A 444 5.04 -18.39 13.38
CA ALA A 444 4.73 -18.98 12.08
C ALA A 444 4.49 -17.87 11.04
N HIS A 445 3.71 -16.85 11.41
CA HIS A 445 3.44 -15.66 10.58
C HIS A 445 3.22 -14.42 11.45
N TYR A 446 3.06 -13.26 10.80
CA TYR A 446 2.86 -11.95 11.45
C TYR A 446 1.55 -11.26 11.03
N TRP A 447 0.70 -11.91 10.27
CA TRP A 447 -0.59 -11.40 9.86
C TRP A 447 -1.57 -11.31 11.02
N ARG A 448 -2.42 -10.30 10.99
CA ARG A 448 -3.49 -10.11 11.98
C ARG A 448 -4.71 -10.95 11.61
N ALA A 449 -5.35 -11.55 12.60
CA ALA A 449 -6.61 -12.24 12.39
C ALA A 449 -7.71 -11.25 11.93
N PRO A 450 -8.54 -11.61 10.95
CA PRO A 450 -9.69 -10.80 10.57
C PRO A 450 -10.78 -10.84 11.64
N ASP A 451 -11.51 -9.73 11.80
CA ASP A 451 -12.47 -9.56 12.89
C ASP A 451 -13.89 -10.09 12.63
N LEU A 452 -14.15 -10.60 11.43
CA LEU A 452 -15.48 -11.09 11.06
C LEU A 452 -15.46 -12.60 10.88
N GLU A 453 -16.48 -13.27 11.41
CA GLU A 453 -16.70 -14.70 11.18
C GLU A 453 -16.99 -14.95 9.69
N PRO A 454 -16.23 -15.82 9.03
CA PRO A 454 -16.41 -16.13 7.62
C PRO A 454 -17.55 -17.11 7.40
N ALA A 455 -18.32 -16.91 6.33
CA ALA A 455 -19.41 -17.81 5.94
C ALA A 455 -18.89 -19.12 5.31
N THR A 456 -17.77 -19.07 4.59
CA THR A 456 -17.17 -20.22 3.89
C THR A 456 -15.65 -20.25 4.08
N PRO A 457 -14.98 -21.40 3.83
CA PRO A 457 -13.52 -21.46 3.83
C PRO A 457 -12.88 -20.47 2.84
N GLN A 458 -13.48 -20.26 1.65
CA GLN A 458 -13.02 -19.27 0.68
C GLN A 458 -13.11 -17.85 1.23
N ASP A 459 -14.25 -17.51 1.81
CA ASP A 459 -14.49 -16.22 2.42
C ASP A 459 -13.49 -15.95 3.56
N ARG A 460 -13.17 -16.99 4.35
CA ARG A 460 -12.15 -16.91 5.40
C ARG A 460 -10.78 -16.50 4.85
N LEU A 461 -10.32 -17.12 3.75
CA LEU A 461 -9.04 -16.78 3.13
C LEU A 461 -9.03 -15.36 2.58
N LEU A 462 -10.10 -14.94 1.91
CA LEU A 462 -10.20 -13.59 1.37
C LEU A 462 -10.25 -12.53 2.47
N ARG A 463 -10.88 -12.80 3.62
CA ARG A 463 -10.84 -11.89 4.77
C ARG A 463 -9.43 -11.73 5.33
N TRP A 464 -8.63 -12.79 5.34
CA TRP A 464 -7.21 -12.70 5.68
C TRP A 464 -6.45 -11.81 4.68
N ASP A 465 -6.74 -11.93 3.39
CA ASP A 465 -6.17 -11.08 2.36
C ASP A 465 -6.59 -9.61 2.53
N PHE A 466 -7.85 -9.34 2.80
CA PHE A 466 -8.36 -7.99 3.08
C PHE A 466 -7.75 -7.32 4.31
N ALA A 467 -7.49 -8.11 5.36
CA ALA A 467 -6.91 -7.59 6.60
C ALA A 467 -5.40 -7.33 6.50
N ASN A 468 -4.68 -8.01 5.60
CA ASN A 468 -3.21 -8.01 5.58
C ASN A 468 -2.62 -7.79 4.18
N TYR A 469 -2.94 -8.67 3.21
CA TYR A 469 -2.27 -8.68 1.92
C TYR A 469 -2.68 -7.51 1.02
N LEU A 470 -3.97 -7.23 0.94
CA LEU A 470 -4.48 -6.14 0.13
C LEU A 470 -3.91 -4.78 0.58
N PRO A 471 -4.08 -4.33 1.84
CA PRO A 471 -3.61 -3.01 2.26
C PRO A 471 -2.08 -2.89 2.29
N GLU A 472 -1.38 -3.95 2.73
CA GLU A 472 0.03 -3.85 3.08
C GLU A 472 0.99 -4.38 2.00
N TYR A 473 0.45 -5.07 0.98
CA TYR A 473 1.26 -5.56 -0.15
C TYR A 473 0.77 -4.98 -1.47
N VAL A 474 -0.49 -5.19 -1.84
CA VAL A 474 -1.01 -4.78 -3.15
C VAL A 474 -1.13 -3.26 -3.23
N LEU A 475 -1.91 -2.65 -2.33
CA LEU A 475 -2.19 -1.21 -2.37
C LEU A 475 -0.98 -0.37 -1.99
N ARG A 476 -0.19 -0.84 -1.02
CA ARG A 476 1.04 -0.18 -0.63
C ARG A 476 2.04 -0.13 -1.78
N LYS A 477 2.28 -1.25 -2.50
CA LYS A 477 3.11 -1.26 -3.69
C LYS A 477 2.60 -0.26 -4.73
N ALA A 478 1.30 -0.32 -5.03
CA ALA A 478 0.69 0.52 -6.03
C ALA A 478 0.88 2.01 -5.68
N ASP A 479 0.57 2.42 -4.45
CA ASP A 479 0.77 3.80 -3.98
C ASP A 479 2.24 4.22 -4.01
N LEU A 480 3.16 3.42 -3.46
CA LEU A 480 4.57 3.79 -3.39
C LEU A 480 5.21 3.92 -4.79
N CYS A 481 4.94 2.97 -5.69
CA CYS A 481 5.52 3.00 -7.04
C CYS A 481 4.97 4.14 -7.89
N THR A 482 3.68 4.44 -7.80
CA THR A 482 3.08 5.53 -8.58
C THR A 482 3.44 6.89 -8.00
N MET A 483 3.43 7.03 -6.66
CA MET A 483 3.78 8.27 -5.99
C MET A 483 5.28 8.62 -6.02
N ALA A 484 6.15 7.67 -6.33
CA ALA A 484 7.55 7.97 -6.65
C ALA A 484 7.68 8.90 -7.87
N HIS A 485 6.63 9.00 -8.69
CA HIS A 485 6.55 9.78 -9.91
C HIS A 485 5.41 10.82 -9.90
N GLY A 486 4.81 11.13 -8.75
CA GLY A 486 3.69 12.06 -8.67
C GLY A 486 2.49 11.64 -9.55
N LEU A 487 2.18 10.35 -9.58
CA LEU A 487 1.04 9.78 -10.30
C LEU A 487 0.05 9.18 -9.31
N GLU A 488 -1.22 9.56 -9.38
CA GLU A 488 -2.28 9.04 -8.52
C GLU A 488 -2.94 7.80 -9.11
N LEU A 489 -2.95 6.69 -8.37
CA LEU A 489 -3.73 5.50 -8.72
C LEU A 489 -5.07 5.49 -7.97
N ARG A 490 -6.17 5.25 -8.71
CA ARG A 490 -7.54 5.08 -8.22
C ARG A 490 -8.04 3.68 -8.54
N ALA A 491 -8.63 2.99 -7.56
CA ALA A 491 -9.12 1.61 -7.68
C ALA A 491 -10.66 1.54 -7.55
N PRO A 492 -11.43 1.55 -8.65
CA PRO A 492 -12.89 1.52 -8.61
C PRO A 492 -13.47 0.27 -7.95
N LEU A 493 -12.86 -0.91 -8.14
CA LEU A 493 -13.29 -2.16 -7.52
C LEU A 493 -13.19 -2.14 -5.98
N LEU A 494 -12.42 -1.20 -5.43
CA LEU A 494 -12.27 -0.99 -3.99
C LEU A 494 -13.13 0.15 -3.45
N ASP A 495 -14.17 0.56 -4.17
CA ASP A 495 -15.22 1.37 -3.57
C ASP A 495 -15.92 0.58 -2.46
N HIS A 496 -16.00 1.14 -1.24
CA HIS A 496 -16.49 0.37 -0.09
C HIS A 496 -17.93 -0.11 -0.27
N ARG A 497 -18.79 0.65 -0.98
CA ARG A 497 -20.18 0.23 -1.27
C ARG A 497 -20.22 -0.95 -2.25
N PHE A 498 -19.36 -0.91 -3.26
CA PHE A 498 -19.19 -2.05 -4.17
C PHE A 498 -18.62 -3.27 -3.45
N VAL A 499 -17.60 -3.09 -2.61
CA VAL A 499 -17.02 -4.16 -1.77
C VAL A 499 -18.11 -4.80 -0.90
N GLU A 500 -18.89 -4.00 -0.18
CA GLU A 500 -19.96 -4.49 0.71
C GLU A 500 -21.08 -5.22 -0.06
N ALA A 501 -21.42 -4.72 -1.26
CA ALA A 501 -22.39 -5.40 -2.15
C ALA A 501 -21.85 -6.74 -2.66
N VAL A 502 -20.59 -6.81 -3.06
CA VAL A 502 -19.95 -8.07 -3.47
C VAL A 502 -19.85 -9.05 -2.31
N LEU A 503 -19.55 -8.59 -1.10
CA LEU A 503 -19.53 -9.46 0.09
C LEU A 503 -20.92 -10.05 0.42
N ALA A 504 -22.00 -9.42 -0.01
CA ALA A 504 -23.37 -9.93 0.15
C ALA A 504 -23.77 -10.97 -0.90
N LEU A 505 -23.01 -11.12 -1.99
CA LEU A 505 -23.29 -12.14 -3.01
C LEU A 505 -23.07 -13.55 -2.45
N PRO A 506 -23.87 -14.53 -2.87
CA PRO A 506 -23.66 -15.95 -2.53
C PRO A 506 -22.25 -16.42 -2.92
N GLY A 507 -21.68 -17.32 -2.11
CA GLY A 507 -20.33 -17.84 -2.34
C GLY A 507 -20.14 -18.49 -3.70
N GLU A 508 -21.14 -19.20 -4.21
CA GLU A 508 -21.15 -19.83 -5.54
C GLU A 508 -21.13 -18.83 -6.70
N VAL A 509 -21.59 -17.60 -6.47
CA VAL A 509 -21.53 -16.51 -7.45
C VAL A 509 -20.16 -15.83 -7.43
N ARG A 510 -19.60 -15.64 -6.25
CA ARG A 510 -18.28 -14.99 -6.06
C ARG A 510 -17.12 -15.88 -6.45
N PHE A 511 -17.17 -17.17 -6.04
CA PHE A 511 -16.04 -18.10 -6.14
C PHE A 511 -16.32 -19.18 -7.18
N THR A 512 -16.17 -18.82 -8.43
CA THR A 512 -16.46 -19.69 -9.58
C THR A 512 -15.22 -20.42 -10.10
N THR A 513 -15.43 -21.39 -10.99
CA THR A 513 -14.38 -22.05 -11.78
C THR A 513 -14.75 -21.95 -13.26
N PRO A 514 -13.94 -21.22 -14.08
CA PRO A 514 -12.78 -20.42 -13.71
C PRO A 514 -13.15 -19.25 -12.76
N PRO A 515 -12.16 -18.68 -12.02
CA PRO A 515 -12.44 -17.60 -11.10
C PRO A 515 -12.91 -16.32 -11.82
N LYS A 516 -13.57 -15.41 -11.09
CA LYS A 516 -14.03 -14.11 -11.58
C LYS A 516 -15.14 -14.16 -12.64
N ARG A 517 -15.85 -15.27 -12.81
CA ARG A 517 -16.95 -15.38 -13.79
C ARG A 517 -18.06 -14.35 -13.56
N PHE A 518 -18.26 -13.90 -12.34
CA PHE A 518 -19.18 -12.81 -12.05
C PHE A 518 -18.84 -11.54 -12.84
N LEU A 519 -17.55 -11.22 -13.03
CA LEU A 519 -17.14 -10.06 -13.80
C LEU A 519 -17.49 -10.16 -15.29
N ALA A 520 -17.71 -11.37 -15.84
CA ALA A 520 -18.23 -11.54 -17.19
C ALA A 520 -19.66 -10.99 -17.34
N THR A 521 -20.45 -10.99 -16.27
CA THR A 521 -21.80 -10.38 -16.31
C THR A 521 -21.75 -8.85 -16.35
N LEU A 522 -20.64 -8.26 -15.86
CA LEU A 522 -20.40 -6.81 -15.86
C LEU A 522 -19.64 -6.36 -17.11
N ALA A 523 -18.88 -7.26 -17.75
CA ALA A 523 -18.01 -6.99 -18.89
C ALA A 523 -18.09 -8.15 -19.92
N PRO A 524 -19.21 -8.35 -20.60
CA PRO A 524 -19.40 -9.46 -21.54
C PRO A 524 -18.44 -9.41 -22.75
N GLU A 525 -17.87 -8.26 -23.05
CA GLU A 525 -16.83 -8.08 -24.06
C GLU A 525 -15.60 -8.95 -23.78
N LEU A 526 -15.20 -9.06 -22.52
CA LEU A 526 -14.06 -9.88 -22.11
C LEU A 526 -14.29 -11.37 -22.37
N GLU A 527 -15.51 -11.84 -22.26
CA GLU A 527 -15.84 -13.22 -22.62
C GLU A 527 -15.72 -13.45 -24.13
N ARG A 528 -16.23 -12.51 -24.95
CA ARG A 528 -16.07 -12.54 -26.41
C ARG A 528 -14.60 -12.51 -26.84
N LEU A 529 -13.74 -11.80 -26.10
CA LEU A 529 -12.30 -11.75 -26.31
C LEU A 529 -11.56 -12.97 -25.74
N GLY A 530 -12.25 -13.93 -25.14
CA GLY A 530 -11.68 -15.14 -24.55
C GLY A 530 -10.82 -14.89 -23.32
N ALA A 531 -11.00 -13.75 -22.62
CA ALA A 531 -10.17 -13.36 -21.47
C ALA A 531 -10.24 -14.39 -20.33
N PHE A 532 -11.39 -15.02 -20.11
CA PHE A 532 -11.59 -16.04 -19.07
C PHE A 532 -10.95 -17.40 -19.39
N ALA A 533 -10.59 -17.65 -20.64
CA ALA A 533 -9.86 -18.85 -21.04
C ALA A 533 -8.32 -18.67 -20.97
N ARG A 534 -7.86 -17.43 -20.84
CA ARG A 534 -6.42 -17.13 -20.78
C ARG A 534 -5.82 -17.60 -19.45
N LYS A 535 -4.59 -18.12 -19.54
CA LYS A 535 -3.84 -18.45 -18.33
C LYS A 535 -3.34 -17.15 -17.69
N LYS A 536 -3.73 -16.89 -16.45
CA LYS A 536 -3.18 -15.74 -15.68
C LYS A 536 -1.67 -15.89 -15.57
N ARG A 537 -0.94 -14.90 -16.11
CA ARG A 537 0.54 -14.88 -16.11
C ARG A 537 1.09 -14.09 -14.93
N GLY A 538 0.42 -13.02 -14.54
CA GLY A 538 0.86 -12.09 -13.49
C GLY A 538 1.97 -11.15 -13.98
N PHE A 539 2.20 -10.07 -13.24
CA PHE A 539 3.16 -9.02 -13.57
C PHE A 539 4.57 -9.43 -13.07
N ASN A 540 5.08 -10.56 -13.58
CA ASN A 540 6.35 -11.15 -13.14
C ASN A 540 7.48 -10.77 -14.09
N PRO A 541 8.52 -10.06 -13.60
CA PRO A 541 9.69 -9.71 -14.39
C PRO A 541 10.65 -10.91 -14.58
N PRO A 542 11.69 -10.79 -15.46
CA PRO A 542 12.71 -11.81 -15.69
C PRO A 542 13.72 -11.87 -14.53
N LEU A 543 13.26 -12.30 -13.36
CA LEU A 543 13.97 -12.24 -12.09
C LEU A 543 15.33 -12.95 -12.10
N ASP A 544 15.42 -14.12 -12.73
CA ASP A 544 16.65 -14.91 -12.79
C ASP A 544 17.75 -14.18 -13.59
N GLY A 545 17.38 -13.49 -14.68
CA GLY A 545 18.30 -12.65 -15.45
C GLY A 545 18.81 -11.46 -14.61
N TRP A 546 17.91 -10.75 -13.93
CA TRP A 546 18.32 -9.63 -13.06
C TRP A 546 19.30 -10.04 -11.97
N LEU A 547 19.08 -11.17 -11.30
CA LEU A 547 19.97 -11.66 -10.26
C LEU A 547 21.33 -12.10 -10.77
N LYS A 548 21.38 -12.71 -11.98
CA LYS A 548 22.62 -13.24 -12.57
C LYS A 548 23.45 -12.15 -13.25
N ASP A 549 22.79 -11.13 -13.81
CA ASP A 549 23.45 -10.12 -14.64
C ASP A 549 23.52 -8.76 -13.90
N ASP A 550 22.37 -8.20 -13.54
CA ASP A 550 22.30 -6.83 -13.00
C ASP A 550 22.72 -6.72 -11.55
N LEU A 551 22.35 -7.70 -10.74
CA LEU A 551 22.53 -7.68 -9.28
C LEU A 551 23.60 -8.66 -8.79
N LYS A 552 24.34 -9.31 -9.68
CA LYS A 552 25.31 -10.36 -9.31
C LYS A 552 26.35 -9.87 -8.31
N ASP A 553 26.83 -8.63 -8.48
CA ASP A 553 27.85 -8.04 -7.61
C ASP A 553 27.30 -7.68 -6.21
N ARG A 554 25.97 -7.53 -6.09
CA ARG A 554 25.27 -7.25 -4.84
C ARG A 554 25.05 -8.49 -3.98
N LEU A 555 25.11 -9.70 -4.58
CA LEU A 555 24.86 -10.94 -3.86
C LEU A 555 25.90 -11.18 -2.73
N PRO A 556 27.22 -11.20 -3.01
CA PRO A 556 28.21 -11.39 -1.95
C PRO A 556 28.27 -10.20 -0.98
N ALA A 557 27.99 -8.98 -1.45
CA ALA A 557 27.91 -7.80 -0.59
C ALA A 557 26.78 -7.93 0.44
N ALA A 558 25.61 -8.42 0.04
CA ALA A 558 24.49 -8.66 0.94
C ALA A 558 24.81 -9.69 2.03
N ALA A 559 25.56 -10.77 1.69
CA ALA A 559 25.98 -11.76 2.68
C ALA A 559 26.89 -11.18 3.76
N GLN A 560 27.79 -10.26 3.37
CA GLN A 560 28.72 -9.62 4.30
C GLN A 560 28.05 -8.59 5.21
N SER A 561 27.18 -7.74 4.63
CA SER A 561 26.60 -6.59 5.33
C SER A 561 25.36 -6.92 6.17
N LEU A 562 24.52 -7.87 5.76
CA LEU A 562 23.29 -8.18 6.46
C LEU A 562 23.53 -8.63 7.91
N ALA A 563 24.63 -9.37 8.18
CA ALA A 563 24.98 -9.72 9.55
C ALA A 563 25.21 -8.47 10.40
N HIS A 564 25.93 -7.48 9.87
CA HIS A 564 26.19 -6.22 10.57
C HIS A 564 24.93 -5.37 10.68
N LEU A 565 24.23 -5.13 9.57
CA LEU A 565 23.05 -4.27 9.52
C LEU A 565 21.88 -4.77 10.39
N THR A 566 21.81 -6.08 10.63
CA THR A 566 20.78 -6.70 11.49
C THR A 566 21.26 -6.99 12.91
N GLY A 567 22.40 -6.42 13.34
CA GLY A 567 22.95 -6.64 14.67
C GLY A 567 23.26 -8.11 14.97
N GLY A 568 23.62 -8.93 13.97
CA GLY A 568 23.90 -10.35 14.11
C GLY A 568 22.66 -11.27 14.14
N GLN A 569 21.47 -10.74 13.93
CA GLN A 569 20.25 -11.57 13.81
C GLN A 569 20.34 -12.52 12.61
N LEU A 570 20.80 -12.02 11.46
CA LEU A 570 21.12 -12.83 10.29
C LEU A 570 22.59 -13.28 10.35
N ASP A 571 22.82 -14.57 10.15
CA ASP A 571 24.15 -15.15 10.06
C ASP A 571 24.69 -15.01 8.64
N GLY A 572 25.75 -14.21 8.44
CA GLY A 572 26.32 -13.91 7.13
C GLY A 572 26.81 -15.15 6.36
N ALA A 573 27.42 -16.13 7.06
CA ALA A 573 27.86 -17.38 6.42
C ALA A 573 26.66 -18.20 5.89
N ARG A 574 25.54 -18.18 6.60
CA ARG A 574 24.31 -18.85 6.18
C ARG A 574 23.57 -18.09 5.08
N VAL A 575 23.63 -16.77 5.08
CA VAL A 575 23.16 -15.96 3.94
C VAL A 575 23.96 -16.32 2.70
N GLN A 576 25.30 -16.36 2.79
CA GLN A 576 26.17 -16.80 1.67
C GLN A 576 25.83 -18.21 1.21
N ALA A 577 25.67 -19.16 2.13
CA ALA A 577 25.30 -20.54 1.77
C ALA A 577 23.94 -20.63 1.05
N MET A 578 23.00 -19.73 1.36
CA MET A 578 21.73 -19.67 0.64
C MET A 578 21.89 -19.07 -0.77
N ILE A 579 22.75 -18.07 -0.94
CA ILE A 579 23.12 -17.49 -2.22
C ILE A 579 23.83 -18.55 -3.11
N ASP A 580 24.78 -19.30 -2.54
CA ASP A 580 25.46 -20.39 -3.25
C ASP A 580 24.47 -21.49 -3.69
N ALA A 581 23.49 -21.78 -2.82
CA ALA A 581 22.44 -22.74 -3.13
C ALA A 581 21.56 -22.30 -4.34
N TYR A 582 21.41 -21.00 -4.55
CA TYR A 582 20.66 -20.46 -5.70
C TYR A 582 21.33 -20.84 -7.04
N ALA A 583 22.65 -20.88 -7.12
CA ALA A 583 23.37 -21.26 -8.34
C ALA A 583 22.89 -22.60 -8.94
N THR A 584 22.45 -23.54 -8.09
CA THR A 584 21.93 -24.87 -8.48
C THR A 584 20.42 -25.02 -8.29
N THR A 585 19.74 -24.00 -7.76
CA THR A 585 18.31 -24.04 -7.43
C THR A 585 17.63 -22.72 -7.79
N PRO A 586 17.34 -22.46 -9.10
CA PRO A 586 16.73 -21.20 -9.56
C PRO A 586 15.39 -20.87 -8.88
N ALA A 587 14.71 -21.86 -8.31
CA ALA A 587 13.48 -21.67 -7.54
C ALA A 587 13.66 -20.80 -6.26
N LEU A 588 14.90 -20.48 -5.88
CA LEU A 588 15.22 -19.57 -4.77
C LEU A 588 15.30 -18.09 -5.21
N ALA A 589 15.08 -17.76 -6.48
CA ALA A 589 15.27 -16.40 -7.00
C ALA A 589 14.51 -15.33 -6.21
N GLU A 590 13.24 -15.58 -5.85
CA GLU A 590 12.46 -14.61 -5.05
C GLU A 590 13.02 -14.41 -3.63
N GLN A 591 13.51 -15.48 -3.00
CA GLN A 591 14.14 -15.42 -1.67
C GLN A 591 15.47 -14.66 -1.72
N ILE A 592 16.27 -14.90 -2.76
CA ILE A 592 17.54 -14.17 -2.96
C ILE A 592 17.28 -12.69 -3.24
N LEU A 593 16.32 -12.36 -4.13
CA LEU A 593 15.91 -10.97 -4.32
C LEU A 593 15.50 -10.30 -3.01
N SER A 594 14.77 -11.03 -2.15
CA SER A 594 14.35 -10.50 -0.85
C SER A 594 15.57 -10.15 0.03
N LEU A 595 16.62 -10.95 0.02
CA LEU A 595 17.86 -10.66 0.78
C LEU A 595 18.62 -9.44 0.20
N VAL A 596 18.68 -9.31 -1.12
CA VAL A 596 19.34 -8.16 -1.79
C VAL A 596 18.56 -6.87 -1.55
N ILE A 597 17.24 -6.91 -1.60
CA ILE A 597 16.39 -5.74 -1.29
C ILE A 597 16.51 -5.36 0.19
N LEU A 598 16.56 -6.35 1.09
CA LEU A 598 16.77 -6.08 2.52
C LEU A 598 18.09 -5.35 2.75
N ASP A 599 19.17 -5.84 2.18
CA ASP A 599 20.50 -5.22 2.27
C ASP A 599 20.50 -3.78 1.76
N GLU A 600 20.03 -3.55 0.54
CA GLU A 600 19.98 -2.21 -0.05
C GLU A 600 19.12 -1.25 0.77
N SER A 601 17.93 -1.70 1.19
CA SER A 601 17.02 -0.89 1.98
C SER A 601 17.60 -0.52 3.34
N LEU A 602 18.21 -1.47 4.06
CA LEU A 602 18.82 -1.20 5.36
C LEU A 602 20.05 -0.30 5.24
N ARG A 603 20.86 -0.42 4.18
CA ARG A 603 21.98 0.50 3.92
C ARG A 603 21.50 1.93 3.73
N GLN A 604 20.45 2.13 2.92
CA GLN A 604 19.88 3.46 2.69
C GLN A 604 19.30 4.06 3.97
N LEU A 605 18.52 3.28 4.71
CA LEU A 605 17.92 3.74 5.97
C LEU A 605 18.98 4.04 7.04
N ALA A 606 20.07 3.27 7.11
CA ALA A 606 21.17 3.52 8.02
C ALA A 606 21.92 4.82 7.66
N ALA A 607 22.13 5.09 6.37
CA ALA A 607 22.72 6.35 5.90
C ALA A 607 21.83 7.55 6.27
N GLU A 608 20.53 7.50 5.97
CA GLU A 608 19.57 8.55 6.34
C GLU A 608 19.43 8.75 7.85
N ALA A 609 19.58 7.67 8.62
CA ALA A 609 19.59 7.73 10.07
C ALA A 609 20.86 8.43 10.61
N ALA A 610 22.01 8.26 9.94
CA ALA A 610 23.28 8.87 10.32
C ALA A 610 23.35 10.36 9.94
N ASP A 611 22.76 10.76 8.80
CA ASP A 611 22.78 12.15 8.30
C ASP A 611 22.00 13.15 9.18
N GLY A 612 21.57 12.77 10.33
CA GLY A 612 20.77 13.57 11.27
C GLY A 612 21.53 14.08 12.48
N GLY A 613 22.87 13.91 12.54
CA GLY A 613 23.75 14.39 13.61
C GLY A 613 24.20 15.82 13.43
#